data_36496fb003cf1d9e8ae6d57d50dd669a
#
_entry.id   36496fb003cf1d9e8ae6d57d50dd669a
#
_cell.length_a   1.000
_cell.length_b   1.000
_cell.length_c   1.000
_cell.angle_alpha   90.00
_cell.angle_beta   90.00
_cell.angle_gamma   90.00
#
_symmetry.space_group_name_H-M   'P 1'
#
loop_
_entity.id
_entity.type
_entity.pdbx_description
1 polymer ?
#
loop_
_entity_poly.entity_id
_entity_poly.type
_entity_poly.pdbx_seq_one_letter_code
_entity_poly.pdbx_strand_id
1 'polypeptide(L)'
;MAEYLTNTTDLTKVASAIREKGGTSDSLVYPDGFVTAIQAIQTGTELQIIVTVTSGATVTATKGSKVVSGTSVNGVCTLIVPETGTWSVKATLGGQTSVMKNVSVVDSYAVALSFVSAVLNDNDWATIRAVSDKGEGANYWSIGDRKAVTLNGTVG
;
A
#
# COMPACT_ATOMS: atom_id res chain seq x y z
N MET A 1 17.90 29.89 -41.32
CA MET A 1 17.44 28.82 -40.42
C MET A 1 18.13 27.53 -40.82
N ALA A 2 18.80 26.85 -39.91
CA ALA A 2 19.38 25.54 -40.20
C ALA A 2 18.26 24.51 -40.24
N GLU A 3 18.05 23.90 -41.42
CA GLU A 3 17.16 22.73 -41.55
C GLU A 3 17.92 21.49 -41.03
N TYR A 4 17.45 20.90 -39.96
CA TYR A 4 17.93 19.61 -39.48
C TYR A 4 17.13 18.51 -40.16
N LEU A 5 17.74 17.76 -41.06
CA LEU A 5 17.15 16.56 -41.64
C LEU A 5 17.21 15.44 -40.60
N THR A 6 16.05 15.09 -40.05
CA THR A 6 15.94 13.99 -39.10
C THR A 6 15.80 12.67 -39.85
N ASN A 7 16.63 11.70 -39.55
CA ASN A 7 16.59 10.37 -40.14
C ASN A 7 15.31 9.62 -39.64
N THR A 8 14.50 9.10 -40.56
CA THR A 8 13.28 8.34 -40.27
C THR A 8 13.57 7.14 -39.35
N THR A 9 14.72 6.50 -39.49
CA THR A 9 15.15 5.38 -38.63
C THR A 9 15.32 5.81 -37.18
N ASP A 10 15.88 6.99 -36.95
CA ASP A 10 16.10 7.51 -35.60
C ASP A 10 14.79 7.95 -34.95
N LEU A 11 13.88 8.56 -35.71
CA LEU A 11 12.51 8.87 -35.23
C LEU A 11 11.74 7.59 -34.86
N THR A 12 11.92 6.50 -35.62
CA THR A 12 11.30 5.20 -35.31
C THR A 12 11.82 4.64 -34.00
N LYS A 13 13.12 4.74 -33.73
CA LYS A 13 13.71 4.32 -32.45
C LYS A 13 13.18 5.14 -31.28
N VAL A 14 13.09 6.46 -31.42
CA VAL A 14 12.52 7.35 -30.40
C VAL A 14 11.05 7.00 -30.15
N ALA A 15 10.25 6.82 -31.21
CA ALA A 15 8.85 6.43 -31.09
C ALA A 15 8.69 5.08 -30.35
N SER A 16 9.57 4.13 -30.63
CA SER A 16 9.58 2.83 -29.95
C SER A 16 9.89 2.96 -28.46
N ALA A 17 10.89 3.77 -28.11
CA ALA A 17 11.24 4.02 -26.70
C ALA A 17 10.12 4.73 -25.94
N ILE A 18 9.44 5.70 -26.56
CA ILE A 18 8.29 6.39 -25.97
C ILE A 18 7.13 5.41 -25.72
N ARG A 19 6.82 4.53 -26.70
CA ARG A 19 5.76 3.52 -26.54
C ARG A 19 6.08 2.52 -25.43
N GLU A 20 7.33 2.06 -25.36
CA GLU A 20 7.78 1.15 -24.32
C GLU A 20 7.60 1.75 -22.91
N LYS A 21 7.96 3.03 -22.74
CA LYS A 21 7.84 3.73 -21.45
C LYS A 21 6.42 4.20 -21.15
N GLY A 22 5.66 4.61 -22.15
CA GLY A 22 4.31 5.13 -22.02
C GLY A 22 3.21 4.06 -22.03
N GLY A 23 3.56 2.79 -22.33
CA GLY A 23 2.60 1.68 -22.38
C GLY A 23 1.54 1.82 -23.50
N THR A 24 1.81 2.63 -24.53
CA THR A 24 0.92 2.78 -25.69
C THR A 24 1.39 1.95 -26.88
N SER A 25 0.43 1.36 -27.61
CA SER A 25 0.68 0.69 -28.90
C SER A 25 0.35 1.56 -30.09
N ASP A 26 -0.16 2.79 -29.88
CA ASP A 26 -0.64 3.66 -30.92
C ASP A 26 0.50 4.18 -31.83
N SER A 27 0.15 4.50 -33.07
CA SER A 27 1.09 5.14 -34.00
C SER A 27 1.35 6.58 -33.56
N LEU A 28 2.63 6.91 -33.34
CA LEU A 28 3.04 8.26 -32.96
C LEU A 28 3.42 9.06 -34.18
N VAL A 29 2.66 10.13 -34.46
CA VAL A 29 2.94 11.08 -35.54
C VAL A 29 3.83 12.20 -35.00
N TYR A 30 4.97 12.43 -35.66
CA TYR A 30 5.91 13.50 -35.29
C TYR A 30 5.41 14.85 -35.85
N PRO A 31 5.55 15.97 -35.09
CA PRO A 31 6.07 16.06 -33.73
C PRO A 31 5.01 15.89 -32.63
N ASP A 32 3.74 16.20 -32.91
CA ASP A 32 2.70 16.38 -31.89
C ASP A 32 2.35 15.08 -31.14
N GLY A 33 2.33 13.96 -31.87
CA GLY A 33 2.12 12.65 -31.26
C GLY A 33 3.23 12.25 -30.28
N PHE A 34 4.48 12.63 -30.56
CA PHE A 34 5.62 12.40 -29.67
C PHE A 34 5.49 13.25 -28.40
N VAL A 35 5.17 14.53 -28.55
CA VAL A 35 4.99 15.44 -27.42
C VAL A 35 3.88 14.96 -26.51
N THR A 36 2.73 14.62 -27.09
CA THR A 36 1.56 14.10 -26.33
C THR A 36 1.91 12.80 -25.58
N ALA A 37 2.57 11.87 -26.26
CA ALA A 37 2.96 10.59 -25.65
C ALA A 37 4.00 10.76 -24.54
N ILE A 38 4.98 11.65 -24.71
CA ILE A 38 5.98 11.97 -23.66
C ILE A 38 5.29 12.59 -22.44
N GLN A 39 4.35 13.52 -22.64
CA GLN A 39 3.58 14.13 -21.55
C GLN A 39 2.69 13.12 -20.82
N ALA A 40 2.24 12.08 -21.50
CA ALA A 40 1.47 11.00 -20.92
C ALA A 40 2.30 9.96 -20.16
N ILE A 41 3.64 9.94 -20.35
CA ILE A 41 4.53 9.09 -19.57
C ILE A 41 4.44 9.53 -18.11
N GLN A 42 3.86 8.68 -17.29
CA GLN A 42 3.79 8.91 -15.85
C GLN A 42 5.20 8.71 -15.26
N THR A 43 5.90 9.80 -15.00
CA THR A 43 7.16 9.81 -14.22
C THR A 43 6.86 9.81 -12.71
N GLY A 44 5.70 9.27 -12.32
CA GLY A 44 5.29 9.21 -10.93
C GLY A 44 6.09 8.17 -10.16
N THR A 45 6.49 8.52 -8.96
CA THR A 45 6.89 7.56 -7.92
C THR A 45 5.81 6.48 -7.86
N GLU A 46 6.19 5.21 -7.90
CA GLU A 46 5.23 4.11 -7.76
C GLU A 46 4.40 4.33 -6.50
N LEU A 47 3.09 4.24 -6.65
CA LEU A 47 2.19 4.37 -5.50
C LEU A 47 2.37 3.15 -4.60
N GLN A 48 2.85 3.37 -3.37
CA GLN A 48 3.25 2.29 -2.47
C GLN A 48 2.53 2.36 -1.14
N ILE A 49 2.21 1.19 -0.60
CA ILE A 49 1.85 1.02 0.80
C ILE A 49 2.94 0.16 1.44
N ILE A 50 3.74 0.77 2.32
CA ILE A 50 4.80 0.09 3.07
C ILE A 50 4.20 -0.34 4.40
N VAL A 51 4.06 -1.65 4.60
CA VAL A 51 3.40 -2.22 5.77
C VAL A 51 4.44 -2.87 6.68
N THR A 52 4.54 -2.39 7.91
CA THR A 52 5.30 -3.04 8.98
C THR A 52 4.38 -4.00 9.71
N VAL A 53 4.72 -5.29 9.71
CA VAL A 53 3.95 -6.36 10.34
C VAL A 53 4.84 -7.58 10.56
N THR A 54 4.45 -8.52 11.41
CA THR A 54 5.20 -9.76 11.66
C THR A 54 5.61 -10.44 10.35
N SER A 55 6.86 -10.89 10.29
CA SER A 55 7.41 -11.60 9.11
C SER A 55 6.62 -12.86 8.78
N GLY A 56 6.42 -13.11 7.49
CA GLY A 56 5.61 -14.24 6.99
C GLY A 56 4.11 -13.94 6.92
N ALA A 57 3.65 -12.77 7.36
CA ALA A 57 2.25 -12.38 7.23
C ALA A 57 1.89 -12.05 5.78
N THR A 58 0.71 -12.49 5.35
CA THR A 58 0.11 -12.06 4.08
C THR A 58 -0.61 -10.73 4.29
N VAL A 59 -0.14 -9.69 3.62
CA VAL A 59 -0.75 -8.36 3.65
C VAL A 59 -1.66 -8.20 2.44
N THR A 60 -2.85 -7.66 2.65
CA THR A 60 -3.83 -7.39 1.60
C THR A 60 -4.33 -5.96 1.71
N ALA A 61 -4.27 -5.23 0.60
CA ALA A 61 -4.86 -3.90 0.45
C ALA A 61 -6.02 -3.96 -0.55
N THR A 62 -7.16 -3.37 -0.19
CA THR A 62 -8.38 -3.38 -1.01
C THR A 62 -8.93 -1.98 -1.22
N LYS A 63 -9.42 -1.70 -2.44
CA LYS A 63 -10.15 -0.48 -2.78
C LYS A 63 -11.24 -0.80 -3.81
N GLY A 64 -12.50 -0.82 -3.38
CA GLY A 64 -13.60 -1.32 -4.22
C GLY A 64 -13.36 -2.78 -4.61
N SER A 65 -13.34 -3.07 -5.91
CA SER A 65 -13.04 -4.40 -6.45
C SER A 65 -11.55 -4.69 -6.62
N LYS A 66 -10.68 -3.71 -6.42
CA LYS A 66 -9.23 -3.87 -6.59
C LYS A 66 -8.60 -4.46 -5.34
N VAL A 67 -7.75 -5.46 -5.53
CA VAL A 67 -7.05 -6.16 -4.46
C VAL A 67 -5.58 -6.29 -4.84
N VAL A 68 -4.70 -5.90 -3.92
CA VAL A 68 -3.25 -6.11 -4.02
C VAL A 68 -2.80 -6.86 -2.78
N SER A 69 -1.96 -7.87 -2.95
CA SER A 69 -1.46 -8.69 -1.84
C SER A 69 0.03 -8.94 -1.96
N GLY A 70 0.68 -9.13 -0.81
CA GLY A 70 2.09 -9.49 -0.71
C GLY A 70 2.39 -10.16 0.63
N THR A 71 3.57 -10.75 0.74
CA THR A 71 4.02 -11.38 1.99
C THR A 71 5.10 -10.53 2.63
N SER A 72 5.03 -10.34 3.94
CA SER A 72 6.06 -9.60 4.68
C SER A 72 7.34 -10.42 4.82
N VAL A 73 8.46 -9.78 4.52
CA VAL A 73 9.81 -10.33 4.68
C VAL A 73 10.57 -9.42 5.64
N ASN A 74 11.21 -10.01 6.65
CA ASN A 74 11.91 -9.24 7.69
C ASN A 74 11.04 -8.16 8.36
N GLY A 75 9.73 -8.41 8.49
CA GLY A 75 8.81 -7.49 9.14
C GLY A 75 8.25 -6.38 8.24
N VAL A 76 8.54 -6.39 6.94
CA VAL A 76 8.07 -5.37 5.98
C VAL A 76 7.44 -6.02 4.76
N CYS A 77 6.34 -5.43 4.28
CA CYS A 77 5.73 -5.76 2.99
C CYS A 77 5.46 -4.45 2.22
N THR A 78 5.96 -4.34 1.00
CA THR A 78 5.66 -3.23 0.11
C THR A 78 4.65 -3.66 -0.94
N LEU A 79 3.51 -2.99 -0.99
CA LEU A 79 2.46 -3.22 -1.99
C LEU A 79 2.47 -2.06 -2.99
N ILE A 80 2.62 -2.37 -4.27
CA ILE A 80 2.45 -1.40 -5.35
C ILE A 80 0.96 -1.36 -5.70
N VAL A 81 0.34 -0.20 -5.53
CA VAL A 81 -1.09 -0.02 -5.79
C VAL A 81 -1.32 0.75 -7.10
N PRO A 82 -2.36 0.41 -7.87
CA PRO A 82 -2.53 0.94 -9.24
C PRO A 82 -3.10 2.36 -9.29
N GLU A 83 -3.56 2.92 -8.17
CA GLU A 83 -4.20 4.24 -8.14
C GLU A 83 -4.15 4.88 -6.75
N THR A 84 -4.27 6.19 -6.72
CA THR A 84 -4.37 6.98 -5.47
C THR A 84 -5.71 6.77 -4.76
N GLY A 85 -5.81 7.24 -3.52
CA GLY A 85 -7.04 7.23 -2.71
C GLY A 85 -6.96 6.34 -1.49
N THR A 86 -8.12 6.08 -0.86
CA THR A 86 -8.18 5.32 0.39
C THR A 86 -8.23 3.83 0.12
N TRP A 87 -7.25 3.12 0.68
CA TRP A 87 -7.12 1.67 0.67
C TRP A 87 -7.34 1.10 2.07
N SER A 88 -8.07 0.00 2.17
CA SER A 88 -8.21 -0.76 3.41
C SER A 88 -7.15 -1.84 3.46
N VAL A 89 -6.29 -1.81 4.47
CA VAL A 89 -5.13 -2.70 4.60
C VAL A 89 -5.27 -3.59 5.82
N LYS A 90 -5.08 -4.89 5.63
CA LYS A 90 -5.06 -5.90 6.69
C LYS A 90 -3.96 -6.93 6.44
N ALA A 91 -3.59 -7.66 7.48
CA ALA A 91 -2.67 -8.79 7.38
C ALA A 91 -3.26 -10.04 8.00
N THR A 92 -2.84 -11.20 7.52
CA THR A 92 -3.20 -12.52 8.07
C THR A 92 -1.95 -13.35 8.30
N LEU A 93 -1.88 -14.07 9.42
CA LEU A 93 -0.80 -14.98 9.76
C LEU A 93 -1.33 -16.08 10.69
N GLY A 94 -1.14 -17.35 10.32
CA GLY A 94 -1.50 -18.49 11.18
C GLY A 94 -2.97 -18.51 11.60
N GLY A 95 -3.89 -18.05 10.74
CA GLY A 95 -5.32 -17.96 11.04
C GLY A 95 -5.74 -16.69 11.78
N GLN A 96 -4.79 -15.87 12.25
CA GLN A 96 -5.07 -14.58 12.88
C GLN A 96 -5.17 -13.47 11.83
N THR A 97 -5.98 -12.47 12.09
CA THR A 97 -6.13 -11.28 11.25
C THR A 97 -5.77 -10.03 12.04
N SER A 98 -5.03 -9.11 11.43
CA SER A 98 -4.72 -7.81 12.05
C SER A 98 -5.94 -6.89 12.09
N VAL A 99 -5.87 -5.87 12.93
CA VAL A 99 -6.81 -4.74 12.84
C VAL A 99 -6.65 -4.10 11.47
N MET A 100 -7.77 -3.96 10.73
CA MET A 100 -7.79 -3.30 9.44
C MET A 100 -7.55 -1.79 9.59
N LYS A 101 -6.68 -1.22 8.77
CA LYS A 101 -6.42 0.22 8.71
C LYS A 101 -6.74 0.78 7.34
N ASN A 102 -7.36 1.95 7.32
CA ASN A 102 -7.57 2.72 6.10
C ASN A 102 -6.41 3.70 5.91
N VAL A 103 -5.79 3.67 4.74
CA VAL A 103 -4.64 4.52 4.39
C VAL A 103 -4.97 5.32 3.13
N SER A 104 -4.66 6.61 3.14
CA SER A 104 -4.87 7.48 1.97
C SER A 104 -3.57 7.59 1.19
N VAL A 105 -3.50 6.91 0.06
CA VAL A 105 -2.32 6.87 -0.79
C VAL A 105 -2.38 7.99 -1.81
N VAL A 106 -1.38 8.85 -1.80
CA VAL A 106 -1.15 9.91 -2.80
C VAL A 106 0.17 9.66 -3.56
N ASP A 107 1.15 9.04 -2.89
CA ASP A 107 2.39 8.51 -3.46
C ASP A 107 2.84 7.27 -2.67
N SER A 108 3.60 7.42 -1.61
CA SER A 108 4.04 6.34 -0.71
C SER A 108 3.44 6.55 0.69
N TYR A 109 2.91 5.50 1.30
CA TYR A 109 2.33 5.53 2.64
C TYR A 109 2.86 4.40 3.51
N ALA A 110 3.33 4.74 4.72
CA ALA A 110 3.80 3.75 5.70
C ALA A 110 2.73 3.50 6.76
N VAL A 111 2.46 2.22 7.06
CA VAL A 111 1.51 1.80 8.08
C VAL A 111 2.02 0.59 8.85
N ALA A 112 1.82 0.57 10.17
CA ALA A 112 2.07 -0.59 11.01
C ALA A 112 0.77 -1.33 11.31
N LEU A 113 0.78 -2.65 11.20
CA LEU A 113 -0.34 -3.53 11.53
C LEU A 113 0.04 -4.43 12.71
N SER A 114 -0.89 -4.57 13.67
CA SER A 114 -0.73 -5.46 14.81
C SER A 114 -1.82 -6.53 14.77
N PHE A 115 -1.45 -7.78 15.07
CA PHE A 115 -2.40 -8.85 15.22
C PHE A 115 -3.12 -8.73 16.55
N VAL A 116 -4.40 -9.10 16.56
CA VAL A 116 -5.21 -9.15 17.76
C VAL A 116 -5.14 -10.55 18.37
N SER A 117 -4.62 -10.68 19.60
CA SER A 117 -4.68 -11.94 20.33
C SER A 117 -6.08 -12.17 20.88
N ALA A 118 -6.57 -13.41 20.84
CA ALA A 118 -7.81 -13.82 21.50
C ALA A 118 -7.70 -13.71 23.04
N VAL A 119 -6.49 -13.67 23.59
CA VAL A 119 -6.26 -13.40 25.01
C VAL A 119 -6.11 -11.89 25.19
N LEU A 120 -7.07 -11.25 25.83
CA LEU A 120 -7.08 -9.78 26.00
C LEU A 120 -5.77 -9.24 26.62
N ASN A 121 -5.21 -9.99 27.59
CA ASN A 121 -4.00 -9.57 28.29
C ASN A 121 -2.76 -9.48 27.38
N ASP A 122 -2.70 -10.25 26.31
CA ASP A 122 -1.54 -10.31 25.39
C ASP A 122 -1.52 -9.16 24.39
N ASN A 123 -2.61 -8.38 24.28
CA ASN A 123 -2.68 -7.23 23.41
C ASN A 123 -2.13 -5.99 24.12
N ASP A 124 -1.45 -5.11 23.39
CA ASP A 124 -1.12 -3.78 23.88
C ASP A 124 -2.36 -2.87 23.94
N TRP A 125 -2.26 -1.76 24.68
CA TRP A 125 -3.37 -0.82 24.82
C TRP A 125 -3.78 -0.14 23.52
N ALA A 126 -2.83 0.05 22.60
CA ALA A 126 -3.10 0.65 21.29
C ALA A 126 -3.96 -0.28 20.43
N THR A 127 -3.67 -1.59 20.44
CA THR A 127 -4.45 -2.63 19.76
C THR A 127 -5.86 -2.73 20.36
N ILE A 128 -5.97 -2.78 21.71
CA ILE A 128 -7.28 -2.85 22.40
C ILE A 128 -8.12 -1.62 22.04
N ARG A 129 -7.52 -0.43 22.09
CA ARG A 129 -8.20 0.80 21.72
C ARG A 129 -8.68 0.77 20.25
N ALA A 130 -7.82 0.35 19.32
CA ALA A 130 -8.16 0.31 17.90
C ALA A 130 -9.32 -0.64 17.59
N VAL A 131 -9.42 -1.76 18.32
CA VAL A 131 -10.54 -2.71 18.25
C VAL A 131 -11.81 -2.09 18.86
N SER A 132 -11.67 -1.45 20.01
CA SER A 132 -12.80 -0.83 20.74
C SER A 132 -13.39 0.35 19.96
N ASP A 133 -12.55 1.22 19.39
CA ASP A 133 -13.00 2.39 18.60
C ASP A 133 -13.84 1.98 17.37
N LYS A 134 -13.67 0.73 16.90
CA LYS A 134 -14.44 0.15 15.80
C LYS A 134 -15.69 -0.61 16.26
N GLY A 135 -15.87 -0.80 17.57
CA GLY A 135 -16.94 -1.64 18.11
C GLY A 135 -16.76 -3.13 17.86
N GLU A 136 -15.54 -3.59 17.54
CA GLU A 136 -15.22 -4.97 17.14
C GLU A 136 -14.80 -5.86 18.33
N GLY A 137 -14.82 -5.36 19.56
CA GLY A 137 -14.32 -6.08 20.75
C GLY A 137 -14.90 -7.47 20.92
N ALA A 138 -16.20 -7.63 20.70
CA ALA A 138 -16.89 -8.92 20.82
C ALA A 138 -16.44 -9.98 19.77
N ASN A 139 -15.73 -9.57 18.70
CA ASN A 139 -15.18 -10.51 17.71
C ASN A 139 -13.91 -11.19 18.21
N TYR A 140 -13.28 -10.63 19.23
CA TYR A 140 -11.98 -11.09 19.74
C TYR A 140 -12.03 -11.53 21.20
N TRP A 141 -12.82 -10.85 22.04
CA TRP A 141 -12.82 -11.04 23.49
C TRP A 141 -14.23 -11.26 24.04
N SER A 142 -14.32 -11.95 25.17
CA SER A 142 -15.55 -12.26 25.86
C SER A 142 -15.77 -11.35 27.07
N ILE A 143 -17.04 -11.21 27.49
CA ILE A 143 -17.34 -10.53 28.76
C ILE A 143 -16.68 -11.29 29.91
N GLY A 144 -15.86 -10.58 30.69
CA GLY A 144 -15.09 -11.14 31.80
C GLY A 144 -13.60 -11.27 31.51
N ASP A 145 -13.17 -11.13 30.26
CA ASP A 145 -11.74 -11.08 29.93
C ASP A 145 -11.08 -9.88 30.62
N ARG A 146 -9.84 -10.08 31.07
CA ARG A 146 -9.12 -9.09 31.88
C ARG A 146 -7.77 -8.77 31.28
N LYS A 147 -7.35 -7.50 31.43
CA LYS A 147 -6.00 -7.06 31.16
C LYS A 147 -5.36 -6.57 32.45
N ALA A 148 -4.16 -7.11 32.73
CA ALA A 148 -3.36 -6.65 33.87
C ALA A 148 -2.89 -5.21 33.62
N VAL A 149 -2.97 -4.40 34.68
CA VAL A 149 -2.49 -3.02 34.71
C VAL A 149 -1.40 -2.95 35.79
N THR A 150 -0.18 -2.58 35.40
CA THR A 150 0.89 -2.30 36.34
C THR A 150 0.81 -0.82 36.72
N LEU A 151 0.51 -0.54 37.96
CA LEU A 151 0.53 0.84 38.50
C LEU A 151 1.92 1.12 39.04
N ASN A 152 2.70 1.91 38.32
CA ASN A 152 3.98 2.45 38.79
C ASN A 152 3.69 3.73 39.60
N GLY A 153 3.18 3.58 40.84
CA GLY A 153 2.93 4.69 41.72
C GLY A 153 3.61 4.42 43.06
N THR A 154 4.41 5.38 43.57
CA THR A 154 4.79 5.41 44.95
C THR A 154 3.54 5.73 45.77
N VAL A 155 3.09 4.79 46.59
CA VAL A 155 2.02 5.07 47.55
C VAL A 155 2.74 5.89 48.65
N GLY A 156 2.41 7.18 48.74
CA GLY A 156 2.84 8.06 49.80
C GLY A 156 1.95 7.92 51.02
#